data_419e25c337a3617d34fef770d3adbbcc
#
_entry.id   419e25c337a3617d34fef770d3adbbcc
#
_cell.length_a   1.000
_cell.length_b   1.000
_cell.length_c   1.000
_cell.angle_alpha   90.00
_cell.angle_beta   90.00
_cell.angle_gamma   90.00
#
_symmetry.space_group_name_H-M   'P 1'
#
loop_
_entity.id
_entity.type
_entity.pdbx_description
1 polymer ?
#
loop_
_entity_poly.entity_id
_entity_poly.type
_entity_poly.pdbx_seq_one_letter_code
_entity_poly.pdbx_strand_id
1 'polypeptide(L)'
;MLFRSRDVLEAMTADSGVHVTTLRVDGGAVVNNLLMQFQADVLGVPVQRPKVAETTALGAAYLAGLATGFWSSEHEVAEHWAIDRTFEPSMSADEREKLYAGWKRAVERSMHWEQA
;
A
#
# COMPACT_ATOMS: atom_id res chain seq x y z
N MET A 1 3.23 -9.44 7.00
CA MET A 1 2.42 -8.44 6.26
C MET A 1 3.30 -7.49 5.46
N LEU A 2 4.18 -6.71 6.08
CA LEU A 2 4.93 -5.63 5.45
C LEU A 2 5.88 -6.09 4.32
N PHE A 3 6.66 -7.13 4.55
CA PHE A 3 7.53 -7.69 3.52
C PHE A 3 6.74 -8.38 2.40
N ARG A 4 5.60 -8.99 2.73
CA ARG A 4 4.71 -9.56 1.72
C ARG A 4 4.11 -8.49 0.80
N SER A 5 3.80 -7.32 1.34
CA SER A 5 3.36 -6.18 0.52
C SER A 5 4.43 -5.77 -0.49
N ARG A 6 5.71 -5.82 -0.10
CA ARG A 6 6.82 -5.59 -1.03
C ARG A 6 6.90 -6.68 -2.12
N ASP A 7 6.76 -7.96 -1.75
CA ASP A 7 6.73 -9.06 -2.74
C ASP A 7 5.66 -8.83 -3.81
N VAL A 8 4.45 -8.45 -3.39
CA VAL A 8 3.33 -8.18 -4.30
C VAL A 8 3.62 -6.96 -5.18
N LEU A 9 4.13 -5.89 -4.61
CA LEU A 9 4.44 -4.67 -5.35
C LEU A 9 5.55 -4.89 -6.40
N GLU A 10 6.57 -5.66 -6.05
CA GLU A 10 7.64 -6.04 -7.00
C GLU A 10 7.08 -6.91 -8.13
N ALA A 11 6.21 -7.87 -7.82
CA ALA A 11 5.54 -8.70 -8.84
C ALA A 11 4.67 -7.85 -9.77
N MET A 12 3.88 -6.93 -9.23
CA MET A 12 3.06 -6.00 -10.03
C MET A 12 3.91 -5.12 -10.94
N THR A 13 5.04 -4.63 -10.44
CA THR A 13 5.97 -3.83 -11.24
C THR A 13 6.60 -4.66 -12.36
N ALA A 14 7.01 -5.91 -12.07
CA ALA A 14 7.58 -6.81 -13.06
C ALA A 14 6.58 -7.16 -14.18
N ASP A 15 5.33 -7.40 -13.82
CA ASP A 15 4.29 -7.79 -14.79
C ASP A 15 3.79 -6.61 -15.64
N SER A 16 3.66 -5.44 -15.06
CA SER A 16 3.10 -4.25 -15.73
C SER A 16 4.15 -3.35 -16.38
N GLY A 17 5.41 -3.39 -15.93
CA GLY A 17 6.45 -2.44 -16.30
C GLY A 17 6.25 -1.04 -15.70
N VAL A 18 5.24 -0.85 -14.87
CA VAL A 18 4.93 0.44 -14.23
C VAL A 18 5.54 0.49 -12.84
N HIS A 19 6.40 1.49 -12.58
CA HIS A 19 6.95 1.74 -11.26
C HIS A 19 5.96 2.50 -10.39
N VAL A 20 5.70 1.97 -9.20
CA VAL A 20 4.88 2.65 -8.20
C VAL A 20 5.72 3.74 -7.52
N THR A 21 5.28 4.98 -7.62
CA THR A 21 5.96 6.14 -7.02
C THR A 21 5.40 6.52 -5.65
N THR A 22 4.18 6.08 -5.34
CA THR A 22 3.50 6.34 -4.07
C THR A 22 2.48 5.24 -3.83
N LEU A 23 2.42 4.74 -2.61
CA LEU A 23 1.41 3.77 -2.19
C LEU A 23 0.32 4.46 -1.37
N ARG A 24 -0.92 4.36 -1.83
CA ARG A 24 -2.10 4.76 -1.04
C ARG A 24 -2.61 3.57 -0.27
N VAL A 25 -2.89 3.77 1.01
CA VAL A 25 -3.30 2.71 1.94
C VAL A 25 -4.65 3.01 2.57
N ASP A 26 -5.37 1.97 2.97
CA ASP A 26 -6.65 2.08 3.64
C ASP A 26 -6.88 0.92 4.63
N GLY A 27 -8.01 0.95 5.31
CA GLY A 27 -8.40 -0.07 6.27
C GLY A 27 -7.96 0.22 7.70
N GLY A 28 -8.35 -0.66 8.63
CA GLY A 28 -8.17 -0.43 10.07
C GLY A 28 -6.72 -0.36 10.53
N ALA A 29 -5.80 -1.07 9.87
CA ALA A 29 -4.40 -1.10 10.25
C ALA A 29 -3.64 0.20 9.95
N VAL A 30 -4.16 1.05 9.06
CA VAL A 30 -3.45 2.26 8.60
C VAL A 30 -3.36 3.37 9.65
N VAL A 31 -4.13 3.26 10.74
CA VAL A 31 -4.06 4.20 11.87
C VAL A 31 -2.75 4.04 12.67
N ASN A 32 -2.06 2.91 12.53
CA ASN A 32 -0.81 2.65 13.21
C ASN A 32 0.36 3.35 12.48
N ASN A 33 0.88 4.41 13.08
CA ASN A 33 1.95 5.22 12.51
C ASN A 33 3.26 4.43 12.33
N LEU A 34 3.62 3.59 13.30
CA LEU A 34 4.84 2.78 13.21
C LEU A 34 4.75 1.78 12.05
N LEU A 35 3.58 1.15 11.90
CA LEU A 35 3.33 0.21 10.81
C LEU A 35 3.46 0.90 9.44
N MET A 36 2.88 2.10 9.30
CA MET A 36 2.93 2.86 8.06
C MET A 36 4.33 3.37 7.75
N GLN A 37 5.07 3.83 8.75
CA GLN A 37 6.46 4.24 8.56
C GLN A 37 7.34 3.06 8.13
N PHE A 38 7.22 1.92 8.79
CA PHE A 38 7.97 0.72 8.43
C PHE A 38 7.59 0.19 7.04
N GLN A 39 6.31 0.32 6.66
CA GLN A 39 5.87 -0.03 5.32
C GLN A 39 6.54 0.86 4.25
N ALA A 40 6.61 2.16 4.46
CA ALA A 40 7.33 3.07 3.59
C ALA A 40 8.82 2.72 3.50
N ASP A 41 9.43 2.42 4.63
CA ASP A 41 10.84 2.06 4.72
C ASP A 41 11.17 0.77 3.95
N VAL A 42 10.35 -0.27 4.09
CA VAL A 42 10.53 -1.57 3.41
C VAL A 42 10.29 -1.47 1.91
N LEU A 43 9.28 -0.69 1.49
CA LEU A 43 8.96 -0.48 0.08
C LEU A 43 9.94 0.48 -0.61
N GLY A 44 10.49 1.44 0.13
CA GLY A 44 11.31 2.51 -0.44
C GLY A 44 10.50 3.53 -1.24
N VAL A 45 9.18 3.60 -1.01
CA VAL A 45 8.29 4.59 -1.62
C VAL A 45 7.41 5.25 -0.55
N PRO A 46 6.98 6.50 -0.76
CA PRO A 46 6.06 7.16 0.17
C PRO A 46 4.75 6.40 0.31
N VAL A 47 4.24 6.33 1.55
CA VAL A 47 2.93 5.77 1.89
C VAL A 47 2.00 6.90 2.29
N GLN A 48 0.87 7.03 1.61
CA GLN A 48 -0.14 8.06 1.86
C GLN A 48 -1.36 7.45 2.53
N ARG A 49 -1.67 7.95 3.73
CA ARG A 49 -2.86 7.58 4.48
C ARG A 49 -3.96 8.60 4.25
N PRO A 50 -5.20 8.19 3.91
CA PRO A 50 -6.32 9.10 3.75
C PRO A 50 -6.89 9.52 5.11
N LYS A 51 -7.61 10.65 5.13
CA LYS A 51 -8.37 11.07 6.32
C LYS A 51 -9.50 10.10 6.65
N VAL A 52 -10.12 9.53 5.63
CA VAL A 52 -11.17 8.51 5.77
C VAL A 52 -10.57 7.16 5.44
N ALA A 53 -10.41 6.30 6.46
CA ALA A 53 -9.81 4.97 6.30
C ALA A 53 -10.78 3.92 5.75
N GLU A 54 -12.09 4.14 5.84
CA GLU A 54 -13.14 3.23 5.34
C GLU A 54 -13.44 3.48 3.87
N THR A 55 -12.50 3.17 3.00
CA THR A 55 -12.58 3.48 1.57
C THR A 55 -13.55 2.59 0.81
N THR A 56 -13.87 1.39 1.30
CA THR A 56 -14.86 0.50 0.66
C THR A 56 -16.24 1.11 0.71
N ALA A 57 -16.71 1.55 1.88
CA ALA A 57 -18.00 2.21 2.05
C ALA A 57 -18.04 3.55 1.30
N LEU A 58 -16.94 4.31 1.36
CA LEU A 58 -16.82 5.59 0.66
C LEU A 58 -16.85 5.40 -0.86
N GLY A 59 -16.19 4.36 -1.38
CA GLY A 59 -16.22 4.00 -2.80
C GLY A 59 -17.62 3.65 -3.28
N ALA A 60 -18.38 2.87 -2.51
CA ALA A 60 -19.77 2.56 -2.81
C ALA A 60 -20.64 3.83 -2.83
N ALA A 61 -20.43 4.74 -1.90
CA ALA A 61 -21.13 6.04 -1.86
C ALA A 61 -20.77 6.90 -3.09
N TYR A 62 -19.51 6.91 -3.51
CA TYR A 62 -19.09 7.63 -4.71
C TYR A 62 -19.74 7.09 -5.97
N LEU A 63 -19.79 5.77 -6.14
CA LEU A 63 -20.46 5.14 -7.29
C LEU A 63 -21.96 5.45 -7.31
N ALA A 64 -22.63 5.40 -6.17
CA ALA A 64 -24.03 5.77 -6.05
C ALA A 64 -24.26 7.26 -6.38
N GLY A 65 -23.38 8.13 -5.93
CA GLY A 65 -23.44 9.56 -6.23
C GLY A 65 -23.25 9.87 -7.71
N LEU A 66 -22.33 9.18 -8.39
CA LEU A 66 -22.17 9.28 -9.84
C LEU A 66 -23.39 8.80 -10.59
N ALA A 67 -23.96 7.65 -10.19
CA ALA A 67 -25.13 7.07 -10.83
C ALA A 67 -26.39 7.94 -10.69
N THR A 68 -26.54 8.65 -9.58
CA THR A 68 -27.67 9.53 -9.31
C THR A 68 -27.46 10.98 -9.76
N GLY A 69 -26.28 11.31 -10.28
CA GLY A 69 -25.94 12.67 -10.70
C GLY A 69 -25.59 13.62 -9.56
N PHE A 70 -25.33 13.13 -8.36
CA PHE A 70 -24.85 13.95 -7.24
C PHE A 70 -23.44 14.51 -7.51
N TRP A 71 -22.57 13.69 -8.10
CA TRP A 71 -21.29 14.11 -8.69
C TRP A 71 -21.35 13.96 -10.22
N SER A 72 -20.75 14.91 -10.91
CA SER A 72 -20.82 14.97 -12.37
C SER A 72 -19.75 14.09 -13.06
N SER A 73 -18.66 13.78 -12.39
CA SER A 73 -17.54 13.03 -12.98
C SER A 73 -16.69 12.33 -11.93
N GLU A 74 -15.93 11.33 -12.38
CA GLU A 74 -14.91 10.66 -11.54
C GLU A 74 -13.83 11.62 -11.08
N HIS A 75 -13.51 12.65 -11.86
CA HIS A 75 -12.55 13.68 -11.49
C HIS A 75 -13.00 14.47 -10.26
N GLU A 76 -14.28 14.88 -10.24
CA GLU A 76 -14.89 15.57 -9.08
C GLU A 76 -14.82 14.68 -7.82
N VAL A 77 -15.12 13.39 -7.95
CA VAL A 77 -14.98 12.42 -6.86
C VAL A 77 -13.54 12.31 -6.38
N ALA A 78 -12.58 12.26 -7.30
CA ALA A 78 -11.15 12.15 -6.96
C ALA A 78 -10.63 13.36 -6.16
N GLU A 79 -11.20 14.56 -6.36
CA GLU A 79 -10.86 15.76 -5.61
C GLU A 79 -11.25 15.67 -4.12
N HIS A 80 -12.21 14.83 -3.77
CA HIS A 80 -12.64 14.60 -2.39
C HIS A 80 -11.68 13.72 -1.60
N TRP A 81 -10.74 13.04 -2.26
CA TRP A 81 -9.74 12.24 -1.58
C TRP A 81 -8.72 13.14 -0.89
N ALA A 82 -8.70 13.11 0.43
CA ALA A 82 -7.84 13.97 1.25
C ALA A 82 -6.79 13.13 1.98
N ILE A 83 -5.53 13.56 1.90
CA ILE A 83 -4.40 12.97 2.61
C ILE A 83 -4.44 13.44 4.07
N ASP A 84 -4.38 12.48 5.01
CA ASP A 84 -4.13 12.75 6.43
C ASP A 84 -2.62 12.90 6.66
N ARG A 85 -1.84 11.93 6.22
CA ARG A 85 -0.40 11.91 6.40
C ARG A 85 0.32 11.15 5.29
N THR A 86 1.48 11.65 4.89
CA THR A 86 2.44 10.95 4.04
C THR A 86 3.62 10.49 4.88
N PHE A 87 3.96 9.21 4.77
CA PHE A 87 5.12 8.59 5.42
C PHE A 87 6.22 8.43 4.38
N GLU A 88 7.29 9.19 4.53
CA GLU A 88 8.44 9.10 3.64
C GLU A 88 9.41 7.99 4.10
N PRO A 89 10.03 7.24 3.17
CA PRO A 89 11.08 6.30 3.53
C PRO A 89 12.23 7.01 4.26
N SER A 90 12.61 6.50 5.43
CA SER A 90 13.73 7.04 6.22
C SER A 90 14.87 6.03 6.41
N MET A 91 14.60 4.75 6.20
CA MET A 91 15.59 3.69 6.28
C MET A 91 16.55 3.74 5.08
N SER A 92 17.85 3.48 5.32
CA SER A 92 18.82 3.39 4.23
C SER A 92 18.50 2.22 3.29
N ALA A 93 18.92 2.33 2.04
CA ALA A 93 18.72 1.27 1.06
C ALA A 93 19.42 -0.03 1.50
N ASP A 94 20.63 0.05 2.07
CA ASP A 94 21.39 -1.10 2.54
C ASP A 94 20.66 -1.85 3.67
N GLU A 95 20.13 -1.13 4.64
CA GLU A 95 19.37 -1.71 5.75
C GLU A 95 18.07 -2.35 5.26
N ARG A 96 17.35 -1.67 4.37
CA ARG A 96 16.14 -2.18 3.72
C ARG A 96 16.41 -3.50 3.00
N GLU A 97 17.43 -3.55 2.17
CA GLU A 97 17.77 -4.75 1.41
C GLU A 97 18.23 -5.90 2.30
N LYS A 98 18.97 -5.60 3.38
CA LYS A 98 19.37 -6.60 4.38
C LYS A 98 18.16 -7.25 5.05
N LEU A 99 17.20 -6.44 5.48
CA LEU A 99 15.95 -6.93 6.09
C LEU A 99 15.13 -7.76 5.11
N TYR A 100 14.99 -7.28 3.88
CA TYR A 100 14.26 -7.99 2.84
C TYR A 100 14.93 -9.30 2.43
N ALA A 101 16.24 -9.35 2.35
CA ALA A 101 16.98 -10.59 2.13
C ALA A 101 16.75 -11.61 3.25
N GLY A 102 16.64 -11.14 4.50
CA GLY A 102 16.23 -11.97 5.64
C GLY A 102 14.85 -12.57 5.47
N TRP A 103 13.89 -11.77 5.05
CA TRP A 103 12.54 -12.21 4.71
C TRP A 103 12.52 -13.29 3.62
N LYS A 104 13.21 -13.07 2.50
CA LYS A 104 13.30 -14.05 1.41
C LYS A 104 13.86 -15.39 1.87
N ARG A 105 14.92 -15.38 2.68
CA ARG A 105 15.48 -16.63 3.26
C ARG A 105 14.48 -17.34 4.17
N ALA A 106 13.71 -16.58 4.96
CA ALA A 106 12.70 -17.18 5.84
C ALA A 106 11.57 -17.84 5.02
N VAL A 107 11.11 -17.18 3.97
CA VAL A 107 10.12 -17.74 3.05
C VAL A 107 10.65 -19.01 2.39
N GLU A 108 11.85 -18.97 1.84
CA GLU A 108 12.49 -20.14 1.19
C GLU A 108 12.60 -21.34 2.14
N ARG A 109 12.97 -21.12 3.39
CA ARG A 109 13.05 -22.20 4.41
C ARG A 109 11.68 -22.74 4.81
N SER A 110 10.63 -21.97 4.62
CA SER A 110 9.25 -22.39 4.91
C SER A 110 8.60 -23.13 3.76
N MET A 111 9.18 -23.07 2.56
CA MET A 111 8.68 -23.76 1.39
C MET A 111 8.96 -25.26 1.51
N HIS A 112 8.10 -26.05 0.89
CA HIS A 112 8.20 -27.52 0.89
C HIS A 112 8.15 -28.16 2.30
N TRP A 113 7.51 -27.46 3.26
CA TRP A 113 7.31 -28.00 4.60
C TRP A 113 6.48 -29.29 4.58
N GLU A 114 5.40 -29.29 3.81
CA GLU A 114 4.57 -30.47 3.56
C GLU A 114 5.20 -31.30 2.45
N GLN A 115 5.61 -32.49 2.82
CA GLN A 115 6.01 -33.53 1.85
C GLN A 115 4.82 -34.47 1.67
N ALA A 116 4.22 -34.42 0.51
CA ALA A 116 3.16 -35.34 0.16
C ALA A 116 3.70 -36.77 0.00
#